data_432a858c6167e2f3ec811ae1bc255652
#
_entry.id   432a858c6167e2f3ec811ae1bc255652
#
_cell.length_a   1.000
_cell.length_b   1.000
_cell.length_c   1.000
_cell.angle_alpha   90.00
_cell.angle_beta   90.00
_cell.angle_gamma   90.00
#
_symmetry.space_group_name_H-M   'P 1'
#
loop_
_entity.id
_entity.type
_entity.pdbx_description
1 polymer ?
#
loop_
_entity_poly.entity_id
_entity_poly.type
_entity_poly.pdbx_seq_one_letter_code
_entity_poly.pdbx_strand_id
1 'polypeptide(L)'
;MKRRIWIPSSIMLLAGLGYAVGKTADLVMPQMDAGADVAEFVAPKSDLSLDVSLVRPADNAFSEIAVATVEPFDADGDGTPDVRELAEPAVSKPVATSASAKLAELAQAGSSRTLSLKVAATTGSLTSASTADLPTMATAWQSEHFRDNPLVGEVFDARGARSSRDTLMGAASGARYLLLGEIHDNPDHHQLQADIIGGLAKLGSEPAVVFEMIPESFADVLEEFAETGDRDVASLSEHLQWSERGWPAFSIYQPVFDAAVAEGLTLRAGDLDRQTIRAIGENGLDALSEAEIERLSLRLEVPAEQADALAETIRTAHCGLMPEGAIGAMATVQRARDGALADALVDAAKESGSAVLIAGSGHVRKDRGVPNILAERDPDAATVAVQMVEVSDGEAEAADYGLTSDAPAAYDYTIFTPRNDISDPCEALRARMGQADQ
;
A
#
# COMPACT_ATOMS: atom_id res chain seq x y z
N MET A 1 -22.37 21.28 -10.64
CA MET A 1 -22.33 20.60 -9.35
C MET A 1 -20.88 20.60 -8.91
N LYS A 2 -20.52 21.29 -7.82
CA LYS A 2 -19.15 21.31 -7.31
C LYS A 2 -18.97 19.99 -6.55
N ARG A 3 -18.18 19.04 -7.10
CA ARG A 3 -17.76 17.84 -6.36
C ARG A 3 -17.00 18.32 -5.12
N ARG A 4 -17.54 18.05 -3.94
CA ARG A 4 -16.79 18.18 -2.68
C ARG A 4 -15.81 17.01 -2.65
N ILE A 5 -14.54 17.31 -2.89
CA ILE A 5 -13.46 16.33 -2.70
C ILE A 5 -13.32 16.17 -1.18
N TRP A 6 -13.57 14.96 -0.72
CA TRP A 6 -13.42 14.61 0.70
C TRP A 6 -11.91 14.48 1.02
N ILE A 7 -11.49 15.08 2.15
CA ILE A 7 -10.10 15.10 2.61
C ILE A 7 -9.98 14.10 3.76
N PRO A 8 -9.20 13.02 3.62
CA PRO A 8 -8.84 12.21 4.79
C PRO A 8 -8.02 13.05 5.78
N SER A 9 -8.37 13.02 7.06
CA SER A 9 -7.66 13.72 8.15
C SER A 9 -6.18 13.34 8.30
N SER A 10 -5.77 12.28 7.62
CA SER A 10 -4.45 11.65 7.69
C SER A 10 -3.25 12.55 7.33
N ILE A 11 -3.47 13.69 6.67
CA ILE A 11 -2.37 14.58 6.24
C ILE A 11 -2.16 15.75 7.23
N MET A 12 -3.02 15.90 8.25
CA MET A 12 -2.94 17.05 9.18
C MET A 12 -1.71 17.08 10.10
N LEU A 13 -0.98 16.00 10.26
CA LEU A 13 0.14 15.93 11.23
C LEU A 13 1.38 16.72 10.81
N LEU A 14 1.50 17.14 9.55
CA LEU A 14 2.62 17.94 9.06
C LEU A 14 2.51 19.44 9.37
N ALA A 15 1.37 19.94 9.86
CA ALA A 15 1.14 21.35 10.16
C ALA A 15 1.89 21.90 11.40
N GLY A 16 2.67 21.06 12.10
CA GLY A 16 3.51 21.50 13.24
C GLY A 16 4.86 22.10 12.86
N LEU A 17 5.19 22.22 11.57
CA LEU A 17 6.38 22.90 11.09
C LEU A 17 6.11 24.41 11.05
N GLY A 18 6.50 25.13 12.10
CA GLY A 18 6.50 26.59 12.10
C GLY A 18 7.38 27.13 10.97
N TYR A 19 6.76 27.71 9.97
CA TYR A 19 7.43 28.39 8.88
C TYR A 19 8.04 29.71 9.41
N ALA A 20 9.36 29.72 9.57
CA ALA A 20 10.09 30.99 9.69
C ALA A 20 10.31 31.52 8.26
N VAL A 21 9.59 32.58 7.90
CA VAL A 21 9.78 33.30 6.64
C VAL A 21 11.13 34.01 6.68
N GLY A 22 12.15 33.42 6.07
CA GLY A 22 13.45 34.01 5.83
C GLY A 22 13.55 34.51 4.39
N LYS A 23 13.73 35.81 4.28
CA LYS A 23 14.14 36.67 3.14
C LYS A 23 14.33 36.00 1.76
N THR A 24 13.57 36.54 0.80
CA THR A 24 13.73 36.40 -0.65
C THR A 24 15.16 36.68 -1.12
N ALA A 25 15.78 35.69 -1.76
CA ALA A 25 16.92 35.85 -2.64
C ALA A 25 16.47 35.66 -4.08
N ASP A 26 16.70 36.66 -4.92
CA ASP A 26 16.41 36.63 -6.35
C ASP A 26 17.22 35.52 -7.05
N LEU A 27 16.57 34.51 -7.55
CA LEU A 27 17.18 33.48 -8.41
C LEU A 27 16.92 33.85 -9.88
N VAL A 28 17.99 34.26 -10.55
CA VAL A 28 18.03 34.45 -12.01
C VAL A 28 18.11 33.08 -12.67
N MET A 29 17.09 32.71 -13.45
CA MET A 29 17.08 31.51 -14.28
C MET A 29 17.92 31.72 -15.54
N PRO A 30 18.80 30.77 -15.91
CA PRO A 30 19.40 30.77 -17.25
C PRO A 30 18.41 30.19 -18.27
N GLN A 31 18.26 30.90 -19.41
CA GLN A 31 17.56 30.41 -20.59
C GLN A 31 18.34 29.25 -21.20
N MET A 32 17.66 28.12 -21.42
CA MET A 32 18.16 27.02 -22.25
C MET A 32 17.49 27.04 -23.62
N ASP A 33 18.34 27.04 -24.65
CA ASP A 33 17.97 27.03 -26.06
C ASP A 33 17.30 25.71 -26.48
N ALA A 34 16.26 25.85 -27.29
CA ALA A 34 15.57 24.75 -27.96
C ALA A 34 16.41 24.24 -29.15
N GLY A 35 16.72 22.95 -29.16
CA GLY A 35 17.24 22.27 -30.33
C GLY A 35 18.03 20.99 -30.02
N ALA A 36 17.32 19.88 -29.88
CA ALA A 36 17.91 18.56 -30.13
C ALA A 36 16.83 17.57 -30.58
N ASP A 37 17.14 16.87 -31.67
CA ASP A 37 16.29 15.95 -32.41
C ASP A 37 15.73 14.81 -31.56
N VAL A 38 14.42 14.54 -31.73
CA VAL A 38 13.74 13.38 -31.17
C VAL A 38 14.08 12.16 -32.04
N ALA A 39 14.85 11.25 -31.51
CA ALA A 39 14.98 9.91 -32.07
C ALA A 39 13.74 9.08 -31.67
N GLU A 40 12.98 8.70 -32.67
CA GLU A 40 11.79 7.86 -32.56
C GLU A 40 12.20 6.44 -32.17
N PHE A 41 11.90 6.04 -30.93
CA PHE A 41 12.11 4.68 -30.45
C PHE A 41 10.85 3.88 -30.73
N VAL A 42 10.89 3.03 -31.74
CA VAL A 42 9.82 2.06 -32.03
C VAL A 42 10.02 0.84 -31.11
N ALA A 43 9.17 0.70 -30.13
CA ALA A 43 9.11 -0.50 -29.29
C ALA A 43 8.58 -1.69 -30.09
N PRO A 44 9.15 -2.90 -29.97
CA PRO A 44 8.60 -4.09 -30.60
C PRO A 44 7.29 -4.49 -29.93
N LYS A 45 6.25 -4.71 -30.72
CA LYS A 45 4.98 -5.27 -30.26
C LYS A 45 5.17 -6.77 -30.01
N SER A 46 5.12 -7.20 -28.76
CA SER A 46 4.96 -8.60 -28.39
C SER A 46 3.48 -8.89 -28.13
N ASP A 47 2.77 -9.41 -29.11
CA ASP A 47 1.43 -9.95 -28.93
C ASP A 47 1.53 -11.46 -28.63
N LEU A 48 1.77 -11.81 -27.38
CA LEU A 48 1.49 -13.16 -26.87
C LEU A 48 0.12 -13.09 -26.18
N SER A 49 -0.93 -13.62 -26.80
CA SER A 49 -2.20 -13.83 -26.12
C SER A 49 -2.19 -15.22 -25.50
N LEU A 50 -2.27 -15.28 -24.17
CA LEU A 50 -2.47 -16.53 -23.42
C LEU A 50 -3.98 -16.69 -23.19
N ASP A 51 -4.60 -17.66 -23.85
CA ASP A 51 -6.01 -17.98 -23.61
C ASP A 51 -6.08 -19.15 -22.60
N VAL A 52 -6.55 -18.87 -21.38
CA VAL A 52 -6.70 -19.85 -20.32
C VAL A 52 -8.18 -20.17 -20.17
N SER A 53 -8.61 -21.33 -20.66
CA SER A 53 -9.98 -21.80 -20.47
C SER A 53 -10.04 -22.76 -19.29
N LEU A 54 -10.85 -22.41 -18.28
CA LEU A 54 -11.17 -23.26 -17.14
C LEU A 54 -12.35 -24.18 -17.49
N VAL A 55 -12.13 -25.48 -17.54
CA VAL A 55 -13.18 -26.46 -17.74
C VAL A 55 -13.53 -27.10 -16.38
N ARG A 56 -14.77 -26.90 -15.93
CA ARG A 56 -15.30 -27.59 -14.74
C ARG A 56 -15.84 -28.96 -15.10
N PRO A 57 -15.41 -30.04 -14.45
CA PRO A 57 -16.08 -31.33 -14.56
C PRO A 57 -17.40 -31.33 -13.75
N ALA A 58 -18.45 -31.87 -14.34
CA ALA A 58 -19.72 -32.05 -13.67
C ALA A 58 -19.64 -33.32 -12.79
N ASP A 59 -19.22 -33.21 -11.56
CA ASP A 59 -19.52 -34.05 -10.41
C ASP A 59 -18.48 -33.79 -9.29
N ASN A 60 -18.92 -33.25 -8.24
CA ASN A 60 -18.45 -33.09 -6.85
C ASN A 60 -17.06 -33.64 -6.44
N ALA A 61 -16.01 -33.35 -7.19
CA ALA A 61 -14.62 -33.48 -6.74
C ALA A 61 -13.87 -32.29 -7.29
N PHE A 62 -13.48 -31.37 -6.41
CA PHE A 62 -12.72 -30.20 -6.76
C PHE A 62 -11.30 -30.58 -7.23
N SER A 63 -11.13 -30.66 -8.54
CA SER A 63 -9.84 -30.62 -9.19
C SER A 63 -9.95 -29.66 -10.38
N GLU A 64 -9.38 -28.47 -10.26
CA GLU A 64 -9.27 -27.55 -11.37
C GLU A 64 -8.18 -28.03 -12.33
N ILE A 65 -8.54 -28.19 -13.59
CA ILE A 65 -7.58 -28.49 -14.67
C ILE A 65 -7.41 -27.20 -15.45
N ALA A 66 -6.26 -26.59 -15.36
CA ALA A 66 -5.88 -25.48 -16.23
C ALA A 66 -5.35 -26.05 -17.56
N VAL A 67 -6.00 -25.70 -18.67
CA VAL A 67 -5.52 -26.01 -20.02
C VAL A 67 -4.97 -24.72 -20.60
N ALA A 68 -3.66 -24.65 -20.77
CA ALA A 68 -3.02 -23.57 -21.49
C ALA A 68 -2.79 -23.97 -22.94
N THR A 69 -3.37 -23.26 -23.89
CA THR A 69 -3.09 -23.41 -25.32
C THR A 69 -2.12 -22.30 -25.73
N VAL A 70 -0.93 -22.66 -26.18
CA VAL A 70 0.02 -21.71 -26.74
C VAL A 70 -0.07 -21.83 -28.25
N GLU A 71 -0.53 -20.77 -28.93
CA GLU A 71 -0.50 -20.72 -30.40
C GLU A 71 0.93 -20.39 -30.87
N PRO A 72 1.43 -21.06 -31.89
CA PRO A 72 2.74 -20.79 -32.45
C PRO A 72 2.76 -19.42 -33.14
N PHE A 73 3.75 -18.61 -32.81
CA PHE A 73 3.97 -17.29 -33.38
C PHE A 73 4.81 -17.39 -34.65
N ASP A 74 4.37 -16.74 -35.73
CA ASP A 74 5.02 -16.63 -37.03
C ASP A 74 5.30 -15.14 -37.26
N ALA A 75 6.53 -14.71 -37.00
CA ALA A 75 6.93 -13.30 -37.00
C ALA A 75 7.13 -12.73 -38.40
N ASP A 76 7.44 -13.57 -39.40
CA ASP A 76 7.70 -13.16 -40.78
C ASP A 76 6.56 -13.48 -41.78
N GLY A 77 5.52 -14.18 -41.32
CA GLY A 77 4.32 -14.49 -42.12
C GLY A 77 4.55 -15.54 -43.20
N ASP A 78 5.57 -16.38 -43.08
CA ASP A 78 5.90 -17.43 -44.07
C ASP A 78 5.17 -18.76 -43.83
N GLY A 79 4.39 -18.85 -42.77
CA GLY A 79 3.60 -20.02 -42.39
C GLY A 79 4.37 -21.07 -41.60
N THR A 80 5.60 -20.76 -41.19
CA THR A 80 6.40 -21.63 -40.30
C THR A 80 6.71 -20.91 -38.98
N PRO A 81 6.44 -21.54 -37.81
CA PRO A 81 6.68 -20.90 -36.51
C PRO A 81 8.17 -20.61 -36.27
N ASP A 82 8.50 -19.37 -35.91
CA ASP A 82 9.86 -18.92 -35.66
C ASP A 82 10.29 -19.26 -34.22
N VAL A 83 11.03 -20.35 -34.07
CA VAL A 83 11.45 -20.89 -32.77
C VAL A 83 12.70 -20.20 -32.20
N ARG A 84 13.33 -19.31 -32.96
CA ARG A 84 14.60 -18.69 -32.57
C ARG A 84 14.48 -17.49 -31.65
N GLU A 85 13.38 -16.76 -31.72
CA GLU A 85 13.16 -15.56 -30.92
C GLU A 85 12.67 -15.83 -29.48
N LEU A 86 12.25 -17.07 -29.19
CA LEU A 86 11.85 -17.51 -27.85
C LEU A 86 13.01 -17.97 -26.95
N ALA A 87 14.26 -17.88 -27.41
CA ALA A 87 15.41 -18.54 -26.79
C ALA A 87 16.46 -17.61 -26.15
N GLU A 88 16.16 -16.34 -25.87
CA GLU A 88 17.03 -15.54 -25.01
C GLU A 88 16.42 -15.36 -23.63
N PRO A 89 16.84 -16.16 -22.61
CA PRO A 89 16.45 -15.92 -21.25
C PRO A 89 17.35 -14.87 -20.62
N ALA A 90 16.77 -13.82 -20.09
CA ALA A 90 17.41 -13.03 -19.06
C ALA A 90 17.83 -13.96 -17.91
N VAL A 91 19.11 -13.96 -17.57
CA VAL A 91 19.70 -14.89 -16.59
C VAL A 91 19.31 -14.46 -15.18
N SER A 92 18.25 -15.03 -14.66
CA SER A 92 18.10 -15.25 -13.23
C SER A 92 17.93 -16.75 -13.01
N LYS A 93 18.64 -17.34 -12.05
CA LYS A 93 18.64 -18.78 -11.80
C LYS A 93 17.22 -19.23 -11.44
N PRO A 94 16.52 -20.02 -12.27
CA PRO A 94 15.22 -20.51 -11.90
C PRO A 94 15.39 -21.78 -11.06
N VAL A 95 14.56 -21.90 -10.03
CA VAL A 95 14.17 -23.22 -9.54
C VAL A 95 13.27 -23.80 -10.63
N ALA A 96 13.83 -24.57 -11.53
CA ALA A 96 13.09 -25.20 -12.62
C ALA A 96 12.08 -26.19 -12.04
N THR A 97 10.81 -25.86 -12.09
CA THR A 97 9.78 -26.87 -11.96
C THR A 97 9.83 -27.75 -13.22
N SER A 98 9.64 -29.07 -13.07
CA SER A 98 9.71 -30.05 -14.16
C SER A 98 8.79 -29.73 -15.35
N ALA A 99 7.84 -28.84 -15.18
CA ALA A 99 6.90 -28.35 -16.19
C ALA A 99 7.56 -27.35 -17.16
N SER A 100 8.37 -26.42 -16.67
CA SER A 100 9.05 -25.42 -17.52
C SER A 100 10.10 -26.06 -18.43
N ALA A 101 10.83 -27.08 -17.93
CA ALA A 101 11.80 -27.82 -18.74
C ALA A 101 11.13 -28.60 -19.88
N LYS A 102 9.93 -29.14 -19.65
CA LYS A 102 9.20 -29.93 -20.65
C LYS A 102 8.54 -29.06 -21.72
N LEU A 103 8.12 -27.83 -21.35
CA LEU A 103 7.61 -26.83 -22.30
C LEU A 103 8.73 -26.33 -23.23
N ALA A 104 9.93 -26.11 -22.71
CA ALA A 104 11.09 -25.71 -23.51
C ALA A 104 11.53 -26.81 -24.48
N GLU A 105 11.50 -28.08 -24.05
CA GLU A 105 11.85 -29.22 -24.89
C GLU A 105 10.84 -29.45 -26.04
N LEU A 106 9.56 -29.14 -25.83
CA LEU A 106 8.51 -29.30 -26.83
C LEU A 106 8.42 -28.14 -27.82
N ALA A 107 8.78 -26.94 -27.39
CA ALA A 107 8.97 -25.78 -28.29
C ALA A 107 10.11 -26.02 -29.28
N GLN A 108 11.17 -26.71 -28.86
CA GLN A 108 12.31 -27.05 -29.73
C GLN A 108 11.99 -28.20 -30.72
N ALA A 109 10.94 -28.98 -30.49
CA ALA A 109 10.61 -30.15 -31.33
C ALA A 109 9.71 -29.84 -32.53
N GLY A 110 9.27 -28.58 -32.74
CA GLY A 110 8.47 -28.16 -33.88
C GLY A 110 7.15 -28.93 -34.07
N SER A 111 6.58 -29.44 -33.01
CA SER A 111 5.38 -30.30 -33.06
C SER A 111 4.16 -29.60 -32.48
N SER A 112 3.19 -29.27 -33.32
CA SER A 112 1.86 -28.82 -32.89
C SER A 112 1.16 -29.98 -32.15
N ARG A 113 1.39 -30.09 -30.85
CA ARG A 113 0.66 -31.02 -29.98
C ARG A 113 0.04 -30.24 -28.84
N THR A 114 -1.25 -30.46 -28.65
CA THR A 114 -1.97 -30.02 -27.46
C THR A 114 -1.35 -30.66 -26.23
N LEU A 115 -0.74 -29.90 -25.37
CA LEU A 115 -0.16 -30.37 -24.12
C LEU A 115 -1.17 -30.20 -23.01
N SER A 116 -1.71 -31.31 -22.55
CA SER A 116 -2.46 -31.33 -21.29
C SER A 116 -1.50 -31.50 -20.13
N LEU A 117 -1.22 -30.40 -19.41
CA LEU A 117 -0.42 -30.46 -18.19
C LEU A 117 -1.35 -30.88 -17.05
N LYS A 118 -1.23 -32.14 -16.60
CA LYS A 118 -1.83 -32.56 -15.33
C LYS A 118 -0.91 -32.09 -14.22
N VAL A 119 -1.25 -31.00 -13.57
CA VAL A 119 -0.66 -30.66 -12.28
C VAL A 119 -1.28 -31.58 -11.25
N ALA A 120 -0.56 -32.61 -10.84
CA ALA A 120 -0.94 -33.37 -9.67
C ALA A 120 -0.79 -32.44 -8.46
N ALA A 121 -1.90 -31.89 -7.99
CA ALA A 121 -1.93 -31.29 -6.66
C ALA A 121 -1.58 -32.41 -5.69
N THR A 122 -0.40 -32.31 -5.07
CA THR A 122 -0.09 -33.11 -3.87
C THR A 122 -1.07 -32.59 -2.83
N THR A 123 -2.14 -33.36 -2.58
CA THR A 123 -3.03 -33.12 -1.47
C THR A 123 -2.27 -33.41 -0.18
N GLY A 124 -1.41 -32.46 0.24
CA GLY A 124 -1.23 -32.28 1.66
C GLY A 124 -2.60 -31.87 2.19
N SER A 125 -3.16 -32.60 3.13
CA SER A 125 -4.32 -32.15 3.88
C SER A 125 -3.99 -30.80 4.48
N LEU A 126 -4.37 -29.72 3.77
CA LEU A 126 -4.66 -28.46 4.41
C LEU A 126 -5.92 -28.78 5.22
N THR A 127 -5.74 -28.98 6.53
CA THR A 127 -6.85 -28.84 7.47
C THR A 127 -7.43 -27.47 7.16
N SER A 128 -8.60 -27.43 6.51
CA SER A 128 -9.37 -26.19 6.38
C SER A 128 -9.54 -25.64 7.79
N ALA A 129 -8.78 -24.61 8.13
CA ALA A 129 -9.14 -23.77 9.24
C ALA A 129 -10.54 -23.27 8.91
N SER A 130 -11.50 -23.59 9.75
CA SER A 130 -12.90 -23.24 9.54
C SER A 130 -12.97 -21.71 9.58
N THR A 131 -13.44 -21.07 8.51
CA THR A 131 -13.72 -19.63 8.49
C THR A 131 -14.74 -19.19 9.56
N ALA A 132 -15.40 -20.16 10.21
CA ALA A 132 -16.31 -19.93 11.33
C ALA A 132 -15.63 -19.39 12.61
N ASP A 133 -14.30 -19.45 12.70
CA ASP A 133 -13.53 -18.97 13.87
C ASP A 133 -12.83 -17.62 13.63
N LEU A 134 -12.99 -17.01 12.44
CA LEU A 134 -12.50 -15.66 12.22
C LEU A 134 -13.32 -14.66 13.04
N PRO A 135 -12.67 -13.70 13.74
CA PRO A 135 -13.40 -12.71 14.51
C PRO A 135 -14.37 -11.97 13.58
N THR A 136 -15.63 -11.84 14.00
CA THR A 136 -16.59 -10.94 13.35
C THR A 136 -15.97 -9.55 13.37
N MET A 137 -15.94 -8.84 12.23
CA MET A 137 -15.60 -7.41 12.23
C MET A 137 -16.48 -6.70 13.25
N ALA A 138 -15.92 -5.68 13.92
CA ALA A 138 -16.57 -5.01 15.04
C ALA A 138 -18.08 -4.84 14.79
N THR A 139 -18.89 -5.49 15.64
CA THR A 139 -20.35 -5.38 15.59
C THR A 139 -20.83 -4.14 16.31
N ALA A 140 -19.94 -3.45 17.04
CA ALA A 140 -20.20 -2.24 17.77
C ALA A 140 -19.22 -1.15 17.33
N TRP A 141 -19.64 -0.31 16.40
CA TRP A 141 -18.89 0.86 15.97
C TRP A 141 -18.74 1.88 17.11
N GLN A 142 -17.52 2.44 17.26
CA GLN A 142 -17.24 3.49 18.24
C GLN A 142 -17.60 4.87 17.67
N SER A 143 -17.28 5.11 16.38
CA SER A 143 -17.65 6.34 15.68
C SER A 143 -19.16 6.48 15.57
N GLU A 144 -19.71 7.70 15.78
CA GLU A 144 -21.14 7.89 16.01
C GLU A 144 -21.92 8.35 14.78
N HIS A 145 -21.23 8.94 13.79
CA HIS A 145 -21.91 9.59 12.68
C HIS A 145 -22.15 8.63 11.52
N PHE A 146 -23.35 8.69 10.97
CA PHE A 146 -23.78 7.95 9.77
C PHE A 146 -23.70 6.42 9.89
N ARG A 147 -23.90 5.86 11.08
CA ARG A 147 -23.88 4.39 11.32
C ARG A 147 -24.90 3.61 10.50
N ASP A 148 -25.99 4.26 10.10
CA ASP A 148 -27.08 3.70 9.29
C ASP A 148 -26.85 3.81 7.79
N ASN A 149 -25.71 4.35 7.35
CA ASN A 149 -25.34 4.36 5.94
C ASN A 149 -25.15 2.91 5.44
N PRO A 150 -25.75 2.54 4.28
CA PRO A 150 -25.74 1.16 3.79
C PRO A 150 -24.36 0.60 3.40
N LEU A 151 -23.34 1.46 3.33
CA LEU A 151 -21.97 1.05 3.07
C LEU A 151 -21.21 0.65 4.33
N VAL A 152 -21.65 1.05 5.52
CA VAL A 152 -20.95 0.75 6.77
C VAL A 152 -20.78 -0.74 7.00
N GLY A 153 -19.55 -1.18 7.17
CA GLY A 153 -19.17 -2.59 7.34
C GLY A 153 -19.00 -3.37 6.04
N GLU A 154 -19.32 -2.75 4.90
CA GLU A 154 -19.16 -3.40 3.60
C GLU A 154 -17.72 -3.34 3.10
N VAL A 155 -17.31 -4.37 2.36
CA VAL A 155 -16.01 -4.50 1.71
C VAL A 155 -16.20 -4.44 0.21
N PHE A 156 -15.36 -3.68 -0.48
CA PHE A 156 -15.35 -3.58 -1.94
C PHE A 156 -13.97 -3.92 -2.49
N ASP A 157 -13.94 -4.52 -3.67
CA ASP A 157 -12.70 -4.80 -4.40
C ASP A 157 -12.21 -3.58 -5.22
N ALA A 158 -11.06 -3.74 -5.86
CA ALA A 158 -10.43 -2.73 -6.71
C ALA A 158 -11.31 -2.26 -7.89
N ARG A 159 -12.36 -2.99 -8.25
CA ARG A 159 -13.29 -2.65 -9.35
C ARG A 159 -14.59 -2.03 -8.85
N GLY A 160 -14.68 -1.76 -7.55
CA GLY A 160 -15.90 -1.25 -6.93
C GLY A 160 -17.02 -2.30 -6.81
N ALA A 161 -16.69 -3.59 -6.95
CA ALA A 161 -17.65 -4.65 -6.70
C ALA A 161 -17.63 -5.03 -5.21
N ARG A 162 -18.81 -5.37 -4.65
CA ARG A 162 -18.88 -5.89 -3.28
C ARG A 162 -18.04 -7.15 -3.15
N SER A 163 -17.25 -7.19 -2.11
CA SER A 163 -16.41 -8.32 -1.73
C SER A 163 -16.80 -8.83 -0.35
N SER A 164 -16.06 -9.79 0.17
CA SER A 164 -16.29 -10.31 1.52
C SER A 164 -15.03 -10.16 2.37
N ARG A 165 -15.23 -10.18 3.68
CA ARG A 165 -14.13 -10.27 4.63
C ARG A 165 -13.26 -11.50 4.39
N ASP A 166 -13.86 -12.66 4.12
CA ASP A 166 -13.14 -13.90 3.88
C ASP A 166 -12.24 -13.79 2.63
N THR A 167 -12.73 -13.11 1.58
CA THR A 167 -11.95 -12.84 0.37
C THR A 167 -10.76 -11.94 0.67
N LEU A 168 -10.99 -10.87 1.42
CA LEU A 168 -9.93 -9.97 1.87
C LEU A 168 -8.90 -10.72 2.73
N MET A 169 -9.35 -11.49 3.73
CA MET A 169 -8.47 -12.25 4.61
C MET A 169 -7.67 -13.32 3.85
N GLY A 170 -8.28 -13.97 2.86
CA GLY A 170 -7.59 -14.89 1.97
C GLY A 170 -6.48 -14.21 1.16
N ALA A 171 -6.74 -13.02 0.61
CA ALA A 171 -5.73 -12.24 -0.08
C ALA A 171 -4.62 -11.76 0.89
N ALA A 172 -5.01 -11.25 2.06
CA ALA A 172 -4.10 -10.75 3.07
C ALA A 172 -3.14 -11.83 3.60
N SER A 173 -3.64 -13.05 3.85
CA SER A 173 -2.83 -14.16 4.35
C SER A 173 -1.81 -14.68 3.32
N GLY A 174 -2.05 -14.46 2.03
CA GLY A 174 -1.12 -14.79 0.94
C GLY A 174 -0.16 -13.67 0.58
N ALA A 175 -0.32 -12.48 1.16
CA ALA A 175 0.51 -11.33 0.84
C ALA A 175 1.84 -11.38 1.60
N ARG A 176 2.94 -10.99 0.92
CA ARG A 176 4.20 -10.68 1.58
C ARG A 176 4.13 -9.32 2.27
N TYR A 177 3.42 -8.37 1.66
CA TYR A 177 3.19 -7.04 2.20
C TYR A 177 1.70 -6.74 2.24
N LEU A 178 1.16 -6.54 3.42
CA LEU A 178 -0.20 -6.08 3.65
C LEU A 178 -0.16 -4.65 4.18
N LEU A 179 -0.81 -3.72 3.50
CA LEU A 179 -0.84 -2.32 3.89
C LEU A 179 -2.26 -1.94 4.29
N LEU A 180 -2.43 -1.50 5.54
CA LEU A 180 -3.72 -1.15 6.14
C LEU A 180 -3.82 0.36 6.35
N GLY A 181 -4.46 1.02 5.38
CA GLY A 181 -4.61 2.48 5.32
C GLY A 181 -5.77 2.98 6.15
N GLU A 182 -5.49 3.95 7.00
CA GLU A 182 -6.43 4.49 7.99
C GLU A 182 -6.71 5.99 7.82
N ILE A 183 -7.68 6.49 8.57
CA ILE A 183 -7.82 7.86 9.03
C ILE A 183 -7.38 7.83 10.50
N HIS A 184 -6.32 8.56 10.84
CA HIS A 184 -5.57 8.43 12.10
C HIS A 184 -6.40 8.62 13.38
N ASP A 185 -7.47 9.39 13.34
CA ASP A 185 -8.33 9.69 14.48
C ASP A 185 -9.62 8.85 14.53
N ASN A 186 -9.78 7.88 13.61
CA ASN A 186 -10.95 7.00 13.62
C ASN A 186 -10.66 5.71 14.41
N PRO A 187 -11.29 5.52 15.60
CA PRO A 187 -11.02 4.32 16.42
C PRO A 187 -11.50 3.03 15.79
N ASP A 188 -12.48 3.06 14.89
CA ASP A 188 -12.96 1.86 14.21
C ASP A 188 -11.95 1.34 13.18
N HIS A 189 -11.15 2.24 12.58
CA HIS A 189 -10.06 1.83 11.69
C HIS A 189 -9.02 1.01 12.45
N HIS A 190 -8.62 1.43 13.65
CA HIS A 190 -7.65 0.70 14.46
C HIS A 190 -8.22 -0.61 15.01
N GLN A 191 -9.51 -0.65 15.29
CA GLN A 191 -10.15 -1.92 15.65
C GLN A 191 -10.17 -2.91 14.47
N LEU A 192 -10.46 -2.43 13.26
CA LEU A 192 -10.41 -3.26 12.03
C LEU A 192 -8.98 -3.75 11.75
N GLN A 193 -7.97 -2.91 11.92
CA GLN A 193 -6.57 -3.29 11.81
C GLN A 193 -6.21 -4.40 12.81
N ALA A 194 -6.61 -4.25 14.08
CA ALA A 194 -6.42 -5.26 15.12
C ALA A 194 -7.11 -6.59 14.77
N ASP A 195 -8.36 -6.52 14.28
CA ASP A 195 -9.12 -7.70 13.86
C ASP A 195 -8.47 -8.44 12.68
N ILE A 196 -7.91 -7.69 11.72
CA ILE A 196 -7.18 -8.27 10.57
C ILE A 196 -5.90 -8.93 11.06
N ILE A 197 -5.10 -8.28 11.90
CA ILE A 197 -3.86 -8.83 12.47
C ILE A 197 -4.14 -10.11 13.25
N GLY A 198 -5.09 -10.09 14.18
CA GLY A 198 -5.48 -11.29 14.92
C GLY A 198 -6.08 -12.40 14.03
N GLY A 199 -6.74 -12.02 12.93
CA GLY A 199 -7.22 -12.96 11.93
C GLY A 199 -6.09 -13.65 11.18
N LEU A 200 -5.04 -12.91 10.80
CA LEU A 200 -3.84 -13.45 10.14
C LEU A 200 -3.12 -14.47 11.05
N ALA A 201 -2.94 -14.14 12.32
CA ALA A 201 -2.33 -15.05 13.28
C ALA A 201 -3.12 -16.37 13.42
N LYS A 202 -4.45 -16.30 13.46
CA LYS A 202 -5.31 -17.51 13.46
C LYS A 202 -5.20 -18.34 12.17
N LEU A 203 -4.86 -17.72 11.06
CA LEU A 203 -4.58 -18.41 9.79
C LEU A 203 -3.14 -18.95 9.73
N GLY A 204 -2.33 -18.75 10.77
CA GLY A 204 -0.95 -19.22 10.87
C GLY A 204 0.06 -18.31 10.20
N SER A 205 -0.30 -17.06 9.93
CA SER A 205 0.61 -16.02 9.43
C SER A 205 1.13 -15.18 10.59
N GLU A 206 2.43 -15.03 10.71
CA GLU A 206 3.10 -14.28 11.77
C GLU A 206 3.88 -13.08 11.20
N PRO A 207 3.19 -12.08 10.61
CA PRO A 207 3.86 -10.93 10.01
C PRO A 207 4.50 -10.04 11.06
N ALA A 208 5.59 -9.35 10.72
CA ALA A 208 5.99 -8.19 11.49
C ALA A 208 5.02 -7.03 11.26
N VAL A 209 4.79 -6.19 12.26
CA VAL A 209 3.89 -5.02 12.17
C VAL A 209 4.70 -3.74 12.20
N VAL A 210 4.68 -3.00 11.09
CA VAL A 210 5.39 -1.74 10.88
C VAL A 210 4.43 -0.57 11.10
N PHE A 211 4.84 0.42 11.88
CA PHE A 211 4.00 1.56 12.25
C PHE A 211 4.56 2.87 11.68
N GLU A 212 3.76 3.61 10.91
CA GLU A 212 4.05 5.00 10.49
C GLU A 212 4.26 5.91 11.70
N MET A 213 3.52 5.68 12.77
CA MET A 213 3.53 6.50 13.96
C MET A 213 4.83 6.38 14.77
N ILE A 214 5.71 5.43 14.47
CA ILE A 214 6.94 5.18 15.22
C ILE A 214 8.15 5.47 14.33
N PRO A 215 8.90 6.56 14.61
CA PRO A 215 10.12 6.88 13.87
C PRO A 215 11.28 5.95 14.21
N GLU A 216 12.25 5.87 13.28
CA GLU A 216 13.44 5.01 13.35
C GLU A 216 14.19 5.13 14.69
N SER A 217 14.26 6.32 15.28
CA SER A 217 14.93 6.55 16.59
C SER A 217 14.30 5.83 17.76
N PHE A 218 13.13 5.24 17.60
CA PHE A 218 12.47 4.42 18.63
C PHE A 218 12.58 2.91 18.37
N ALA A 219 13.38 2.48 17.39
CA ALA A 219 13.56 1.05 17.10
C ALA A 219 14.08 0.28 18.32
N ASP A 220 15.10 0.82 19.01
CA ASP A 220 15.67 0.22 20.23
C ASP A 220 14.63 0.05 21.35
N VAL A 221 13.65 0.95 21.45
CA VAL A 221 12.55 0.86 22.44
C VAL A 221 11.66 -0.34 22.14
N LEU A 222 11.37 -0.60 20.86
CA LEU A 222 10.57 -1.76 20.45
C LEU A 222 11.34 -3.07 20.66
N GLU A 223 12.64 -3.07 20.40
CA GLU A 223 13.52 -4.23 20.63
C GLU A 223 13.61 -4.57 22.13
N GLU A 224 13.86 -3.56 23.00
CA GLU A 224 13.88 -3.74 24.44
C GLU A 224 12.54 -4.26 24.97
N PHE A 225 11.42 -3.70 24.49
CA PHE A 225 10.08 -4.17 24.84
C PHE A 225 9.89 -5.66 24.49
N ALA A 226 10.32 -6.08 23.31
CA ALA A 226 10.23 -7.48 22.89
C ALA A 226 11.14 -8.40 23.71
N GLU A 227 12.37 -7.97 24.01
CA GLU A 227 13.36 -8.76 24.77
C GLU A 227 12.97 -8.95 26.26
N THR A 228 12.37 -7.95 26.86
CA THR A 228 11.91 -8.05 28.27
C THR A 228 10.74 -9.01 28.43
N GLY A 229 10.04 -9.32 27.34
CA GLY A 229 8.80 -10.10 27.35
C GLY A 229 7.66 -9.35 28.04
N ASP A 230 7.80 -8.06 28.21
CA ASP A 230 6.74 -7.19 28.70
C ASP A 230 5.57 -7.19 27.70
N ARG A 231 4.37 -7.21 28.22
CA ARG A 231 3.13 -7.19 27.43
C ARG A 231 2.23 -6.01 27.83
N ASP A 232 2.76 -5.10 28.62
CA ASP A 232 2.05 -3.88 29.02
C ASP A 232 2.17 -2.81 27.93
N VAL A 233 1.25 -2.87 26.98
CA VAL A 233 1.16 -1.92 25.86
C VAL A 233 0.98 -0.46 26.34
N ALA A 234 0.36 -0.26 27.50
CA ALA A 234 0.24 1.08 28.08
C ALA A 234 1.62 1.64 28.50
N SER A 235 2.46 0.81 29.13
CA SER A 235 3.85 1.17 29.44
C SER A 235 4.66 1.48 28.16
N LEU A 236 4.48 0.70 27.10
CA LEU A 236 5.13 0.96 25.80
C LEU A 236 4.82 2.36 25.28
N SER A 237 3.59 2.86 25.44
CA SER A 237 3.20 4.21 24.96
C SER A 237 4.01 5.32 25.66
N GLU A 238 4.36 5.14 26.92
CA GLU A 238 5.19 6.09 27.68
C GLU A 238 6.63 6.08 27.15
N HIS A 239 7.23 4.90 26.95
CA HIS A 239 8.57 4.77 26.40
C HIS A 239 8.68 5.31 24.97
N LEU A 240 7.63 5.17 24.16
CA LEU A 240 7.52 5.76 22.84
C LEU A 240 7.26 7.28 22.88
N GLN A 241 7.10 7.90 24.04
CA GLN A 241 6.75 9.32 24.18
C GLN A 241 5.54 9.71 23.32
N TRP A 242 4.53 8.85 23.26
CA TRP A 242 3.44 8.97 22.30
C TRP A 242 2.72 10.32 22.36
N SER A 243 2.40 10.79 23.56
CA SER A 243 1.69 12.04 23.81
C SER A 243 2.44 13.31 23.35
N GLU A 244 3.77 13.21 23.18
CA GLU A 244 4.63 14.36 22.81
C GLU A 244 4.81 14.49 21.28
N ARG A 245 4.37 13.49 20.52
CA ARG A 245 4.61 13.39 19.09
C ARG A 245 3.47 13.89 18.21
N GLY A 246 2.35 14.28 18.81
CA GLY A 246 1.21 14.92 18.14
C GLY A 246 0.26 13.97 17.42
N TRP A 247 0.40 12.65 17.63
CA TRP A 247 -0.55 11.64 17.18
C TRP A 247 -1.85 11.71 18.00
N PRO A 248 -2.98 11.18 17.49
CA PRO A 248 -4.18 10.98 18.30
C PRO A 248 -3.88 10.17 19.57
N ALA A 249 -4.81 10.18 20.52
CA ALA A 249 -4.63 9.48 21.79
C ALA A 249 -4.23 8.02 21.57
N PHE A 250 -3.23 7.54 22.31
CA PHE A 250 -2.75 6.16 22.21
C PHE A 250 -3.87 5.13 22.37
N SER A 251 -4.86 5.44 23.21
CA SER A 251 -6.00 4.54 23.49
C SER A 251 -6.77 4.09 22.25
N ILE A 252 -6.78 4.87 21.17
CA ILE A 252 -7.44 4.43 19.92
C ILE A 252 -6.55 3.51 19.09
N TYR A 253 -5.22 3.60 19.21
CA TYR A 253 -4.23 2.69 18.58
C TYR A 253 -4.00 1.42 19.40
N GLN A 254 -4.28 1.47 20.70
CA GLN A 254 -3.99 0.37 21.64
C GLN A 254 -4.51 -0.99 21.13
N PRO A 255 -5.70 -1.13 20.52
CA PRO A 255 -6.18 -2.41 20.00
C PRO A 255 -5.22 -3.06 18.99
N VAL A 256 -4.53 -2.27 18.16
CA VAL A 256 -3.56 -2.78 17.17
C VAL A 256 -2.32 -3.35 17.87
N PHE A 257 -1.79 -2.61 18.86
CA PHE A 257 -0.65 -3.07 19.66
C PHE A 257 -1.02 -4.29 20.48
N ASP A 258 -2.18 -4.29 21.14
CA ASP A 258 -2.67 -5.42 21.95
C ASP A 258 -2.79 -6.69 21.08
N ALA A 259 -3.35 -6.57 19.87
CA ALA A 259 -3.47 -7.69 18.94
C ALA A 259 -2.10 -8.23 18.52
N ALA A 260 -1.16 -7.37 18.16
CA ALA A 260 0.18 -7.77 17.75
C ALA A 260 0.96 -8.43 18.91
N VAL A 261 0.92 -7.84 20.10
CA VAL A 261 1.60 -8.34 21.30
C VAL A 261 0.98 -9.66 21.81
N ALA A 262 -0.36 -9.78 21.75
CA ALA A 262 -1.04 -11.02 22.16
C ALA A 262 -0.62 -12.22 21.30
N GLU A 263 -0.42 -12.00 20.00
CA GLU A 263 -0.01 -13.02 19.04
C GLU A 263 1.53 -13.17 18.97
N GLY A 264 2.30 -12.36 19.72
CA GLY A 264 3.77 -12.43 19.75
C GLY A 264 4.43 -11.91 18.49
N LEU A 265 3.75 -11.04 17.72
CA LEU A 265 4.26 -10.47 16.48
C LEU A 265 5.33 -9.40 16.77
N THR A 266 6.30 -9.29 15.87
CA THR A 266 7.36 -8.29 15.97
C THR A 266 6.82 -6.91 15.61
N LEU A 267 7.05 -5.91 16.47
CA LEU A 267 6.73 -4.51 16.22
C LEU A 267 7.95 -3.81 15.60
N ARG A 268 7.73 -2.95 14.61
CA ARG A 268 8.79 -2.21 13.90
C ARG A 268 8.47 -0.73 13.75
N ALA A 269 9.49 0.10 13.93
CA ALA A 269 9.46 1.51 13.55
C ALA A 269 9.46 1.64 12.02
N GLY A 270 8.67 2.57 11.46
CA GLY A 270 8.50 2.68 10.02
C GLY A 270 8.86 4.04 9.43
N ASP A 271 8.87 5.10 10.21
CA ASP A 271 8.97 6.47 9.69
C ASP A 271 10.33 7.13 9.97
N LEU A 272 10.59 8.20 9.25
CA LEU A 272 11.74 9.07 9.48
C LEU A 272 11.57 9.88 10.77
N ASP A 273 12.70 10.26 11.36
CA ASP A 273 12.71 11.18 12.47
C ASP A 273 12.24 12.59 12.07
N ARG A 274 11.55 13.27 13.00
CA ARG A 274 11.05 14.65 12.79
C ARG A 274 12.15 15.60 12.31
N GLN A 275 13.39 15.43 12.78
CA GLN A 275 14.51 16.25 12.34
C GLN A 275 14.84 16.04 10.87
N THR A 276 14.88 14.80 10.42
CA THR A 276 15.11 14.42 9.01
C THR A 276 13.97 14.93 8.12
N ILE A 277 12.72 14.74 8.54
CA ILE A 277 11.53 15.27 7.84
C ILE A 277 11.63 16.79 7.66
N ARG A 278 12.00 17.51 8.72
CA ARG A 278 12.18 18.98 8.67
C ARG A 278 13.30 19.37 7.72
N ALA A 279 14.46 18.69 7.82
CA ALA A 279 15.61 18.99 6.97
C ALA A 279 15.28 18.80 5.48
N ILE A 280 14.53 17.73 5.13
CA ILE A 280 14.03 17.50 3.76
C ILE A 280 13.05 18.61 3.35
N GLY A 281 12.16 19.03 4.22
CA GLY A 281 11.21 20.11 3.94
C GLY A 281 11.88 21.46 3.66
N GLU A 282 12.99 21.74 4.34
CA GLU A 282 13.74 22.99 4.22
C GLU A 282 14.75 22.99 3.06
N ASN A 283 15.42 21.86 2.81
CA ASN A 283 16.56 21.76 1.91
C ASN A 283 16.38 20.74 0.76
N GLY A 284 15.21 20.08 0.68
CA GLY A 284 14.97 19.06 -0.32
C GLY A 284 15.93 17.86 -0.17
N LEU A 285 16.34 17.29 -1.30
CA LEU A 285 17.27 16.13 -1.31
C LEU A 285 18.70 16.50 -0.85
N ASP A 286 19.06 17.77 -0.84
CA ASP A 286 20.38 18.21 -0.34
C ASP A 286 20.55 17.96 1.18
N ALA A 287 19.45 17.69 1.89
CA ALA A 287 19.46 17.29 3.29
C ALA A 287 19.93 15.83 3.51
N LEU A 288 20.00 15.03 2.46
CA LEU A 288 20.24 13.60 2.53
C LEU A 288 21.57 13.22 1.87
N SER A 289 22.22 12.19 2.39
CA SER A 289 23.34 11.54 1.72
C SER A 289 22.85 10.73 0.52
N GLU A 290 23.77 10.41 -0.43
CA GLU A 290 23.46 9.54 -1.56
C GLU A 290 22.93 8.17 -1.12
N ALA A 291 23.46 7.64 -0.02
CA ALA A 291 23.00 6.36 0.53
C ALA A 291 21.56 6.44 1.06
N GLU A 292 21.17 7.55 1.68
CA GLU A 292 19.79 7.76 2.13
C GLU A 292 18.85 7.99 0.95
N ILE A 293 19.25 8.75 -0.07
CA ILE A 293 18.46 8.92 -1.30
C ILE A 293 18.17 7.57 -1.97
N GLU A 294 19.16 6.68 -2.02
CA GLU A 294 19.00 5.34 -2.55
C GLU A 294 18.11 4.47 -1.64
N ARG A 295 18.38 4.46 -0.34
CA ARG A 295 17.58 3.72 0.65
C ARG A 295 16.10 4.14 0.60
N LEU A 296 15.84 5.42 0.49
CA LEU A 296 14.48 5.98 0.43
C LEU A 296 13.87 5.93 -0.98
N SER A 297 14.54 5.31 -1.95
CA SER A 297 14.06 5.15 -3.34
C SER A 297 13.66 6.49 -4.00
N LEU A 298 14.31 7.60 -3.62
CA LEU A 298 13.94 8.95 -4.08
C LEU A 298 14.34 9.24 -5.53
N ARG A 299 15.13 8.34 -6.15
CA ARG A 299 15.48 8.39 -7.57
C ARG A 299 14.44 7.74 -8.47
N LEU A 300 13.45 7.04 -7.91
CA LEU A 300 12.36 6.49 -8.71
C LEU A 300 11.62 7.61 -9.44
N GLU A 301 11.45 7.42 -10.73
CA GLU A 301 10.69 8.36 -11.55
C GLU A 301 9.21 8.33 -11.17
N VAL A 302 8.64 9.52 -11.01
CA VAL A 302 7.20 9.67 -10.73
C VAL A 302 6.54 10.23 -11.98
N PRO A 303 5.60 9.52 -12.60
CA PRO A 303 4.82 10.05 -13.70
C PRO A 303 4.19 11.40 -13.35
N ALA A 304 4.19 12.34 -14.31
CA ALA A 304 3.70 13.71 -14.08
C ALA A 304 2.25 13.72 -13.52
N GLU A 305 1.39 12.85 -14.03
CA GLU A 305 0.01 12.74 -13.55
C GLU A 305 -0.06 12.36 -12.05
N GLN A 306 0.81 11.46 -11.60
CA GLN A 306 0.88 11.06 -10.18
C GLN A 306 1.47 12.19 -9.32
N ALA A 307 2.47 12.92 -9.83
CA ALA A 307 3.04 14.08 -9.14
C ALA A 307 2.00 15.20 -8.98
N ASP A 308 1.24 15.49 -10.03
CA ASP A 308 0.15 16.46 -10.01
C ASP A 308 -0.98 16.05 -9.06
N ALA A 309 -1.34 14.77 -9.05
CA ALA A 309 -2.34 14.23 -8.14
C ALA A 309 -1.89 14.29 -6.67
N LEU A 310 -0.60 14.07 -6.39
CA LEU A 310 -0.05 14.25 -5.05
C LEU A 310 -0.06 15.73 -4.63
N ALA A 311 0.36 16.62 -5.51
CA ALA A 311 0.34 18.07 -5.27
C ALA A 311 -1.09 18.58 -4.96
N GLU A 312 -2.09 18.11 -5.72
CA GLU A 312 -3.49 18.46 -5.47
C GLU A 312 -4.00 17.89 -4.14
N THR A 313 -3.59 16.67 -3.80
CA THR A 313 -3.90 16.08 -2.50
C THR A 313 -3.32 16.92 -1.36
N ILE A 314 -2.08 17.36 -1.48
CA ILE A 314 -1.43 18.23 -0.49
C ILE A 314 -2.17 19.58 -0.36
N ARG A 315 -2.51 20.24 -1.49
CA ARG A 315 -3.29 21.51 -1.45
C ARG A 315 -4.61 21.33 -0.71
N THR A 316 -5.33 20.27 -1.08
CA THR A 316 -6.65 19.97 -0.52
C THR A 316 -6.56 19.68 0.97
N ALA A 317 -5.61 18.85 1.39
CA ALA A 317 -5.39 18.50 2.80
C ALA A 317 -5.00 19.70 3.66
N HIS A 318 -4.36 20.70 3.08
CA HIS A 318 -4.03 21.96 3.75
C HIS A 318 -5.04 23.08 3.45
N CYS A 319 -6.22 22.74 2.93
CA CYS A 319 -7.32 23.68 2.71
C CYS A 319 -6.98 24.85 1.77
N GLY A 320 -6.00 24.69 0.90
CA GLY A 320 -5.47 25.75 0.05
C GLY A 320 -4.75 26.87 0.81
N LEU A 321 -4.41 26.67 2.09
CA LEU A 321 -3.75 27.67 2.92
C LEU A 321 -2.23 27.60 2.80
N MET A 322 -1.69 26.52 2.24
CA MET A 322 -0.25 26.37 2.04
C MET A 322 0.22 27.21 0.83
N PRO A 323 1.36 27.92 0.93
CA PRO A 323 1.96 28.59 -0.23
C PRO A 323 2.31 27.60 -1.33
N GLU A 324 2.04 27.95 -2.60
CA GLU A 324 2.33 27.08 -3.76
C GLU A 324 3.80 26.64 -3.81
N GLY A 325 4.73 27.53 -3.41
CA GLY A 325 6.16 27.18 -3.35
C GLY A 325 6.53 26.09 -2.34
N ALA A 326 5.64 25.79 -1.38
CA ALA A 326 5.86 24.74 -0.37
C ALA A 326 5.35 23.36 -0.81
N ILE A 327 4.50 23.30 -1.83
CA ILE A 327 3.86 22.03 -2.27
C ILE A 327 4.92 21.02 -2.71
N GLY A 328 5.92 21.44 -3.49
CA GLY A 328 7.01 20.57 -3.94
C GLY A 328 7.85 20.01 -2.79
N ALA A 329 8.15 20.82 -1.79
CA ALA A 329 8.87 20.38 -0.59
C ALA A 329 8.06 19.33 0.19
N MET A 330 6.76 19.56 0.36
CA MET A 330 5.86 18.61 1.02
C MET A 330 5.72 17.29 0.23
N ALA A 331 5.67 17.36 -1.09
CA ALA A 331 5.66 16.15 -1.93
C ALA A 331 6.97 15.36 -1.78
N THR A 332 8.12 16.04 -1.67
CA THR A 332 9.41 15.38 -1.40
C THR A 332 9.42 14.71 -0.04
N VAL A 333 8.92 15.38 1.00
CA VAL A 333 8.76 14.80 2.35
C VAL A 333 7.88 13.57 2.31
N GLN A 334 6.70 13.64 1.67
CA GLN A 334 5.79 12.50 1.56
C GLN A 334 6.48 11.29 0.92
N ARG A 335 7.19 11.51 -0.20
CA ARG A 335 7.94 10.45 -0.89
C ARG A 335 9.07 9.87 -0.04
N ALA A 336 9.77 10.69 0.73
CA ALA A 336 10.82 10.22 1.63
C ALA A 336 10.26 9.33 2.74
N ARG A 337 9.11 9.69 3.29
CA ARG A 337 8.38 8.86 4.27
C ARG A 337 7.90 7.56 3.65
N ASP A 338 7.32 7.60 2.42
CA ASP A 338 6.95 6.38 1.69
C ASP A 338 8.16 5.45 1.49
N GLY A 339 9.35 6.04 1.23
CA GLY A 339 10.61 5.32 1.12
C GLY A 339 11.04 4.64 2.41
N ALA A 340 10.94 5.32 3.54
CA ALA A 340 11.26 4.77 4.86
C ALA A 340 10.31 3.62 5.25
N LEU A 341 9.01 3.81 5.05
CA LEU A 341 7.99 2.79 5.28
C LEU A 341 8.22 1.54 4.41
N ALA A 342 8.58 1.72 3.14
CA ALA A 342 8.91 0.62 2.24
C ALA A 342 10.17 -0.12 2.68
N ASP A 343 11.20 0.62 3.11
CA ASP A 343 12.45 0.07 3.63
C ASP A 343 12.21 -0.79 4.87
N ALA A 344 11.49 -0.25 5.84
CA ALA A 344 11.11 -0.96 7.05
C ALA A 344 10.29 -2.24 6.77
N LEU A 345 9.35 -2.18 5.80
CA LEU A 345 8.57 -3.35 5.38
C LEU A 345 9.44 -4.43 4.76
N VAL A 346 10.35 -4.05 3.86
CA VAL A 346 11.25 -4.99 3.20
C VAL A 346 12.15 -5.68 4.21
N ASP A 347 12.71 -4.94 5.17
CA ASP A 347 13.56 -5.49 6.21
C ASP A 347 12.77 -6.38 7.17
N ALA A 348 11.61 -5.95 7.62
CA ALA A 348 10.72 -6.72 8.47
C ALA A 348 10.30 -8.05 7.81
N ALA A 349 9.94 -8.02 6.52
CA ALA A 349 9.54 -9.22 5.79
C ALA A 349 10.70 -10.18 5.47
N LYS A 350 11.96 -9.72 5.47
CA LYS A 350 13.13 -10.61 5.38
C LYS A 350 13.25 -11.49 6.63
N GLU A 351 12.91 -10.98 7.79
CA GLU A 351 13.02 -11.67 9.06
C GLU A 351 11.79 -12.54 9.35
N SER A 352 10.58 -12.00 9.15
CA SER A 352 9.31 -12.64 9.52
C SER A 352 8.59 -13.33 8.36
N GLY A 353 9.13 -13.27 7.14
CA GLY A 353 8.50 -13.83 5.92
C GLY A 353 7.46 -12.90 5.30
N SER A 354 6.73 -12.14 6.10
CA SER A 354 5.74 -11.14 5.67
C SER A 354 5.70 -9.95 6.63
N ALA A 355 5.12 -8.82 6.17
CA ALA A 355 4.98 -7.62 7.00
C ALA A 355 3.63 -6.93 6.75
N VAL A 356 3.09 -6.33 7.81
CA VAL A 356 1.89 -5.48 7.79
C VAL A 356 2.29 -4.05 8.07
N LEU A 357 1.81 -3.09 7.27
CA LEU A 357 1.96 -1.67 7.52
C LEU A 357 0.68 -1.09 8.11
N ILE A 358 0.81 -0.34 9.20
CA ILE A 358 -0.23 0.51 9.79
C ILE A 358 0.14 1.95 9.48
N ALA A 359 -0.65 2.57 8.58
CA ALA A 359 -0.34 3.92 8.11
C ALA A 359 -1.60 4.64 7.61
N GLY A 360 -1.52 5.97 7.49
CA GLY A 360 -2.54 6.75 6.82
C GLY A 360 -2.78 6.29 5.38
N SER A 361 -4.03 6.33 4.93
CA SER A 361 -4.45 5.86 3.60
C SER A 361 -3.65 6.47 2.44
N GLY A 362 -3.06 7.66 2.63
CA GLY A 362 -2.21 8.30 1.63
C GLY A 362 -0.95 7.50 1.30
N HIS A 363 -0.34 6.85 2.29
CA HIS A 363 0.89 6.05 2.15
C HIS A 363 0.65 4.69 1.47
N VAL A 364 -0.52 4.11 1.63
CA VAL A 364 -0.83 2.75 1.12
C VAL A 364 -1.41 2.73 -0.30
N ARG A 365 -1.40 3.86 -0.99
CA ARG A 365 -1.90 3.98 -2.36
C ARG A 365 -0.99 3.29 -3.37
N LYS A 366 -1.58 2.48 -4.26
CA LYS A 366 -0.86 1.76 -5.33
C LYS A 366 -0.42 2.66 -6.47
N ASP A 367 -1.06 3.81 -6.63
CA ASP A 367 -0.74 4.74 -7.71
C ASP A 367 0.44 5.67 -7.38
N ARG A 368 0.83 5.86 -6.11
CA ARG A 368 1.89 6.80 -5.72
C ARG A 368 2.50 6.64 -4.32
N GLY A 369 2.14 5.61 -3.58
CA GLY A 369 2.59 5.39 -2.20
C GLY A 369 3.62 4.27 -2.08
N VAL A 370 3.71 3.72 -0.88
CA VAL A 370 4.60 2.60 -0.54
C VAL A 370 4.51 1.42 -1.52
N PRO A 371 3.31 1.00 -2.02
CA PRO A 371 3.24 -0.11 -2.97
C PRO A 371 4.04 0.09 -4.25
N ASN A 372 4.18 1.32 -4.75
CA ASN A 372 5.00 1.59 -5.94
C ASN A 372 6.49 1.31 -5.70
N ILE A 373 6.96 1.64 -4.50
CA ILE A 373 8.36 1.39 -4.09
C ILE A 373 8.58 -0.11 -3.89
N LEU A 374 7.62 -0.80 -3.26
CA LEU A 374 7.69 -2.24 -3.08
C LEU A 374 7.70 -3.00 -4.40
N ALA A 375 6.91 -2.56 -5.39
CA ALA A 375 6.88 -3.16 -6.72
C ALA A 375 8.23 -3.06 -7.45
N GLU A 376 9.03 -2.04 -7.17
CA GLU A 376 10.38 -1.88 -7.71
C GLU A 376 11.42 -2.69 -6.90
N ARG A 377 11.30 -2.69 -5.57
CA ARG A 377 12.28 -3.34 -4.67
C ARG A 377 12.11 -4.85 -4.54
N ASP A 378 10.88 -5.33 -4.66
CA ASP A 378 10.51 -6.76 -4.52
C ASP A 378 9.37 -7.09 -5.51
N PRO A 379 9.67 -7.07 -6.83
CA PRO A 379 8.67 -7.16 -7.89
C PRO A 379 7.90 -8.49 -7.92
N ASP A 380 8.46 -9.54 -7.34
CA ASP A 380 7.82 -10.86 -7.28
C ASP A 380 6.93 -11.03 -6.03
N ALA A 381 6.92 -10.05 -5.13
CA ALA A 381 6.17 -10.13 -3.88
C ALA A 381 4.69 -9.75 -4.08
N ALA A 382 3.81 -10.56 -3.52
CA ALA A 382 2.39 -10.21 -3.43
C ALA A 382 2.19 -9.06 -2.43
N THR A 383 1.64 -7.95 -2.92
CA THR A 383 1.30 -6.76 -2.11
C THR A 383 -0.22 -6.57 -2.13
N VAL A 384 -0.82 -6.41 -0.96
CA VAL A 384 -2.25 -6.10 -0.80
C VAL A 384 -2.40 -4.77 -0.07
N ALA A 385 -3.07 -3.82 -0.70
CA ALA A 385 -3.37 -2.50 -0.15
C ALA A 385 -4.85 -2.38 0.19
N VAL A 386 -5.16 -2.09 1.44
CA VAL A 386 -6.51 -1.90 1.97
C VAL A 386 -6.66 -0.47 2.46
N GLN A 387 -7.70 0.24 2.02
CA GLN A 387 -8.08 1.50 2.66
C GLN A 387 -9.32 1.32 3.54
N MET A 388 -9.39 2.11 4.58
CA MET A 388 -10.59 2.30 5.39
C MET A 388 -11.12 3.71 5.13
N VAL A 389 -12.44 3.82 4.86
CA VAL A 389 -13.08 5.06 4.42
C VAL A 389 -14.29 5.35 5.30
N GLU A 390 -14.33 6.55 5.85
CA GLU A 390 -15.50 7.05 6.55
C GLU A 390 -16.61 7.42 5.57
N VAL A 391 -17.83 6.99 5.85
CA VAL A 391 -19.00 7.39 5.06
C VAL A 391 -19.33 8.87 5.24
N SER A 392 -20.02 9.44 4.25
CA SER A 392 -20.47 10.82 4.23
C SER A 392 -21.98 10.90 4.16
N ASP A 393 -22.54 12.04 4.58
CA ASP A 393 -23.97 12.30 4.51
C ASP A 393 -24.44 12.32 3.05
N GLY A 394 -25.49 11.53 2.77
CA GLY A 394 -26.11 11.45 1.45
C GLY A 394 -25.30 10.68 0.39
N GLU A 395 -24.12 10.14 0.72
CA GLU A 395 -23.30 9.32 -0.15
C GLU A 395 -23.49 7.83 0.23
N ALA A 396 -24.28 7.09 -0.55
CA ALA A 396 -24.72 5.74 -0.21
C ALA A 396 -24.26 4.66 -1.17
N GLU A 397 -23.56 5.05 -2.24
CA GLU A 397 -23.06 4.16 -3.26
C GLU A 397 -21.52 4.19 -3.31
N ALA A 398 -20.88 3.05 -3.58
CA ALA A 398 -19.42 2.98 -3.68
C ALA A 398 -18.84 3.93 -4.74
N ALA A 399 -19.60 4.21 -5.80
CA ALA A 399 -19.25 5.16 -6.85
C ALA A 399 -19.15 6.62 -6.35
N ASP A 400 -19.84 6.99 -5.28
CA ASP A 400 -19.75 8.33 -4.67
C ASP A 400 -18.34 8.57 -4.10
N TYR A 401 -17.65 7.50 -3.72
CA TYR A 401 -16.27 7.47 -3.21
C TYR A 401 -15.22 7.17 -4.30
N GLY A 402 -15.61 7.17 -5.56
CA GLY A 402 -14.72 6.95 -6.69
C GLY A 402 -14.40 5.48 -6.98
N LEU A 403 -15.07 4.54 -6.31
CA LEU A 403 -14.93 3.11 -6.59
C LEU A 403 -15.77 2.73 -7.82
N THR A 404 -15.12 2.72 -8.97
CA THR A 404 -15.77 2.39 -10.25
C THR A 404 -14.90 1.42 -11.05
N SER A 405 -15.52 0.63 -11.93
CA SER A 405 -14.79 -0.31 -12.80
C SER A 405 -13.94 0.38 -13.87
N ASP A 406 -14.15 1.67 -14.11
CA ASP A 406 -13.59 2.39 -15.26
C ASP A 406 -12.31 3.15 -14.91
N ALA A 407 -11.93 3.19 -13.64
CA ALA A 407 -10.72 3.87 -13.17
C ALA A 407 -9.72 2.88 -12.55
N PRO A 408 -8.41 3.09 -12.71
CA PRO A 408 -7.41 2.33 -11.95
C PRO A 408 -7.65 2.53 -10.45
N ALA A 409 -7.79 1.43 -9.72
CA ALA A 409 -7.98 1.49 -8.28
C ALA A 409 -6.67 1.83 -7.58
N ALA A 410 -6.74 2.77 -6.64
CA ALA A 410 -5.61 3.10 -5.79
C ALA A 410 -5.35 2.06 -4.69
N TYR A 411 -6.30 1.15 -4.47
CA TYR A 411 -6.26 0.11 -3.44
C TYR A 411 -6.86 -1.19 -3.96
N ASP A 412 -6.50 -2.31 -3.34
CA ASP A 412 -7.08 -3.62 -3.69
C ASP A 412 -8.43 -3.83 -3.03
N TYR A 413 -8.58 -3.31 -1.80
CA TYR A 413 -9.84 -3.38 -1.05
C TYR A 413 -10.14 -2.04 -0.37
N THR A 414 -11.44 -1.78 -0.20
CA THR A 414 -11.97 -0.66 0.58
C THR A 414 -12.97 -1.19 1.60
N ILE A 415 -12.80 -0.77 2.87
CA ILE A 415 -13.73 -1.06 3.96
C ILE A 415 -14.37 0.26 4.39
N PHE A 416 -15.69 0.31 4.45
CA PHE A 416 -16.41 1.50 4.89
C PHE A 416 -16.72 1.45 6.37
N THR A 417 -16.55 2.59 7.04
CA THR A 417 -16.82 2.76 8.49
C THR A 417 -17.75 3.96 8.74
N PRO A 418 -18.37 4.02 9.91
CA PRO A 418 -18.97 5.27 10.37
C PRO A 418 -17.93 6.37 10.45
N ARG A 419 -18.36 7.62 10.43
CA ARG A 419 -17.49 8.78 10.58
C ARG A 419 -17.28 9.12 12.05
N ASN A 420 -16.02 9.39 12.42
CA ASN A 420 -15.66 9.75 13.79
C ASN A 420 -15.99 11.23 14.10
N ASP A 421 -15.64 12.16 13.20
CA ASP A 421 -15.86 13.60 13.38
C ASP A 421 -16.47 14.23 12.14
N ILE A 422 -17.50 15.08 12.34
CA ILE A 422 -18.17 15.86 11.28
C ILE A 422 -17.73 17.32 11.25
N SER A 423 -16.81 17.73 12.14
CA SER A 423 -16.28 19.10 12.12
C SER A 423 -15.50 19.37 10.82
N ASP A 424 -15.50 20.62 10.36
CA ASP A 424 -14.69 21.01 9.20
C ASP A 424 -13.20 21.10 9.61
N PRO A 425 -12.36 20.20 9.13
CA PRO A 425 -10.93 20.21 9.44
C PRO A 425 -10.25 21.52 9.01
N CYS A 426 -10.80 22.19 8.01
CA CYS A 426 -10.27 23.46 7.53
C CYS A 426 -10.56 24.63 8.50
N GLU A 427 -11.62 24.58 9.27
CA GLU A 427 -11.87 25.57 10.34
C GLU A 427 -10.85 25.42 11.45
N ALA A 428 -10.54 24.19 11.87
CA ALA A 428 -9.51 23.91 12.87
C ALA A 428 -8.10 24.36 12.41
N LEU A 429 -7.77 24.14 11.14
CA LEU A 429 -6.50 24.55 10.57
C LEU A 429 -6.39 26.08 10.51
N ARG A 430 -7.42 26.80 10.05
CA ARG A 430 -7.46 28.27 10.02
C ARG A 430 -7.30 28.87 11.41
N ALA A 431 -7.97 28.28 12.42
CA ALA A 431 -7.87 28.73 13.81
C ALA A 431 -6.43 28.62 14.35
N ARG A 432 -5.73 27.53 14.06
CA ARG A 432 -4.32 27.32 14.45
C ARG A 432 -3.38 28.31 13.76
N MET A 433 -3.55 28.55 12.47
CA MET A 433 -2.72 29.50 11.72
C MET A 433 -2.94 30.95 12.19
N GLY A 434 -4.20 31.34 12.46
CA GLY A 434 -4.52 32.68 12.99
C GLY A 434 -4.00 32.93 14.42
N GLN A 435 -3.67 31.88 15.20
CA GLN A 435 -3.04 32.00 16.50
C GLN A 435 -1.51 32.11 16.40
N ALA A 436 -0.90 31.60 15.34
CA ALA A 436 0.54 31.67 15.11
C ALA A 436 1.01 33.08 14.66
N ASP A 437 0.08 33.91 14.16
CA ASP A 437 0.34 35.29 13.72
C ASP A 437 0.14 36.35 14.82
N GLN A 438 -0.19 35.97 16.07
CA GLN A 438 -0.34 36.82 17.24
C GLN A 438 0.82 36.64 18.21
#